data_c33e86e965beb3bc83b513b8f6156334
#
_entry.id   c33e86e965beb3bc83b513b8f6156334
#
_cell.length_a   1.000
_cell.length_b   1.000
_cell.length_c   1.000
_cell.angle_alpha   90.00
_cell.angle_beta   90.00
_cell.angle_gamma   90.00
#
_symmetry.space_group_name_H-M   'P 1'
#
loop_
_entity.id
_entity.type
_entity.pdbx_description
1 polymer ?
#
loop_
_entity_poly.entity_id
_entity_poly.type
_entity_poly.pdbx_seq_one_letter_code
_entity_poly.pdbx_strand_id
1 'polypeptide(L)'
;MPRKQSKPRVVIDTNLVLSALVFAQGRLGPLRLAWQGALCHPLVSSATAAELIRVLAYPKFKLTVAEQQELLADYLPYCSTVPMPAKLPVTPHCRDKFDLPFLQLAVTGKADYLVSGDQDLLSLAGQFFCPILTADQFLRKINI
;
A
#
# COMPACT_ATOMS: atom_id res chain seq x y z
N MET A 1 14.91 7.75 23.16
CA MET A 1 15.62 8.24 21.99
C MET A 1 14.69 8.49 20.83
N PRO A 2 14.63 9.67 20.32
CA PRO A 2 13.74 9.93 19.18
C PRO A 2 14.15 9.10 17.96
N ARG A 3 13.17 8.58 17.27
CA ARG A 3 13.42 7.82 16.06
C ARG A 3 13.34 8.71 14.83
N LYS A 4 14.12 9.78 14.84
CA LYS A 4 14.14 10.74 13.73
C LYS A 4 14.44 10.11 12.40
N GLN A 5 15.22 9.04 12.42
CA GLN A 5 15.65 8.36 11.22
C GLN A 5 14.65 7.29 10.76
N SER A 6 13.63 7.02 11.57
CA SER A 6 12.62 6.06 11.18
C SER A 6 11.81 6.57 10.02
N LYS A 7 11.69 5.74 9.01
CA LYS A 7 10.84 6.04 7.88
C LYS A 7 9.43 5.57 8.18
N PRO A 8 8.39 6.26 7.68
CA PRO A 8 7.03 5.85 7.96
C PRO A 8 6.71 4.46 7.41
N ARG A 9 5.97 3.71 8.20
CA ARG A 9 5.40 2.44 7.80
C ARG A 9 4.07 2.73 7.13
N VAL A 10 3.86 2.23 5.93
CA VAL A 10 2.71 2.65 5.13
C VAL A 10 2.05 1.44 4.49
N VAL A 11 0.72 1.42 4.53
CA VAL A 11 -0.07 0.48 3.74
C VAL A 11 -0.56 1.21 2.51
N ILE A 12 -0.24 0.69 1.33
CA ILE A 12 -0.61 1.30 0.05
C ILE A 12 -1.64 0.41 -0.63
N ASP A 13 -2.77 0.99 -0.99
CA ASP A 13 -3.84 0.30 -1.70
C ASP A 13 -3.31 -0.29 -3.01
N THR A 14 -3.77 -1.48 -3.36
CA THR A 14 -3.34 -2.20 -4.55
C THR A 14 -3.43 -1.35 -5.82
N ASN A 15 -4.51 -0.59 -5.99
CA ASN A 15 -4.67 0.22 -7.19
C ASN A 15 -3.58 1.28 -7.35
N LEU A 16 -3.10 1.85 -6.25
CA LEU A 16 -2.01 2.83 -6.30
C LEU A 16 -0.68 2.16 -6.61
N VAL A 17 -0.41 1.01 -6.00
CA VAL A 17 0.80 0.25 -6.30
C VAL A 17 0.82 -0.16 -7.77
N LEU A 18 -0.31 -0.68 -8.23
CA LEU A 18 -0.48 -1.11 -9.62
C LEU A 18 -0.19 0.03 -10.58
N SER A 19 -0.78 1.20 -10.35
CA SER A 19 -0.56 2.36 -11.20
C SER A 19 0.89 2.83 -11.18
N ALA A 20 1.52 2.80 -10.02
CA ALA A 20 2.92 3.21 -9.89
C ALA A 20 3.87 2.24 -10.62
N LEU A 21 3.52 0.94 -10.64
CA LEU A 21 4.34 -0.06 -11.31
C LEU A 21 4.12 -0.08 -12.83
N VAL A 22 2.87 -0.09 -13.25
CA VAL A 22 2.53 -0.25 -14.67
C VAL A 22 2.76 1.05 -15.44
N PHE A 23 2.52 2.18 -14.81
CA PHE A 23 2.63 3.50 -15.45
C PHE A 23 3.75 4.31 -14.77
N ALA A 24 4.99 3.82 -14.89
CA ALA A 24 6.13 4.37 -14.17
C ALA A 24 6.38 5.86 -14.44
N GLN A 25 5.99 6.35 -15.62
CA GLN A 25 6.13 7.76 -15.98
C GLN A 25 4.87 8.57 -15.69
N GLY A 26 3.89 7.93 -15.10
CA GLY A 26 2.65 8.60 -14.76
C GLY A 26 2.74 9.37 -13.45
N ARG A 27 1.59 9.86 -13.03
CA ARG A 27 1.44 10.70 -11.84
C ARG A 27 1.94 10.03 -10.55
N LEU A 28 1.90 8.69 -10.46
CA LEU A 28 2.32 7.95 -9.29
C LEU A 28 3.78 7.48 -9.35
N GLY A 29 4.54 7.92 -10.35
CA GLY A 29 5.98 7.66 -10.39
C GLY A 29 6.71 8.06 -9.12
N PRO A 30 6.43 9.25 -8.52
CA PRO A 30 7.07 9.63 -7.27
C PRO A 30 6.81 8.67 -6.11
N LEU A 31 5.66 8.01 -6.09
CA LEU A 31 5.37 7.01 -5.06
C LEU A 31 6.31 5.81 -5.17
N ARG A 32 6.55 5.35 -6.40
CA ARG A 32 7.49 4.27 -6.65
C ARG A 32 8.92 4.66 -6.21
N LEU A 33 9.33 5.87 -6.53
CA LEU A 33 10.64 6.38 -6.11
C LEU A 33 10.75 6.44 -4.58
N ALA A 34 9.65 6.77 -3.91
CA ALA A 34 9.64 6.86 -2.44
C ALA A 34 9.97 5.53 -1.79
N TRP A 35 9.33 4.43 -2.22
CA TRP A 35 9.64 3.15 -1.61
C TRP A 35 10.99 2.59 -2.06
N GLN A 36 11.38 2.80 -3.31
CA GLN A 36 12.67 2.34 -3.80
C GLN A 36 13.82 3.08 -3.12
N GLY A 37 13.62 4.35 -2.81
CA GLY A 37 14.62 5.17 -2.12
C GLY A 37 14.57 5.04 -0.60
N ALA A 38 13.76 4.12 -0.07
CA ALA A 38 13.61 3.89 1.36
C ALA A 38 13.13 5.13 2.12
N LEU A 39 12.36 6.00 1.47
CA LEU A 39 11.72 7.14 2.14
C LEU A 39 10.49 6.71 2.94
N CYS A 40 9.99 5.52 2.67
CA CYS A 40 8.93 4.88 3.44
C CYS A 40 9.12 3.37 3.37
N HIS A 41 8.44 2.65 4.28
CA HIS A 41 8.48 1.19 4.33
C HIS A 41 7.07 0.66 4.06
N PRO A 42 6.79 0.20 2.84
CA PRO A 42 5.49 -0.41 2.56
C PRO A 42 5.31 -1.70 3.34
N LEU A 43 4.07 -1.95 3.76
CA LEU A 43 3.69 -3.17 4.46
C LEU A 43 2.81 -4.01 3.55
N VAL A 44 3.00 -5.32 3.59
CA VAL A 44 2.10 -6.27 2.91
C VAL A 44 1.77 -7.41 3.86
N SER A 45 0.62 -8.02 3.64
CA SER A 45 0.26 -9.30 4.22
C SER A 45 0.17 -10.32 3.10
N SER A 46 -0.01 -11.59 3.44
CA SER A 46 -0.24 -12.62 2.41
C SER A 46 -1.43 -12.26 1.54
N ALA A 47 -2.50 -11.74 2.14
CA ALA A 47 -3.72 -11.39 1.41
C ALA A 47 -3.49 -10.22 0.44
N THR A 48 -2.83 -9.15 0.89
CA THR A 48 -2.62 -7.98 0.02
C THR A 48 -1.59 -8.27 -1.07
N ALA A 49 -0.55 -9.04 -0.78
CA ALA A 49 0.41 -9.46 -1.79
C ALA A 49 -0.25 -10.33 -2.85
N ALA A 50 -1.08 -11.30 -2.42
CA ALA A 50 -1.78 -12.17 -3.35
C ALA A 50 -2.73 -11.40 -4.26
N GLU A 51 -3.39 -10.37 -3.73
CA GLU A 51 -4.25 -9.53 -4.56
C GLU A 51 -3.46 -8.78 -5.63
N LEU A 52 -2.32 -8.21 -5.27
CA LEU A 52 -1.47 -7.51 -6.23
C LEU A 52 -1.01 -8.46 -7.34
N ILE A 53 -0.56 -9.65 -6.98
CA ILE A 53 -0.12 -10.66 -7.94
C ILE A 53 -1.25 -11.00 -8.90
N ARG A 54 -2.45 -11.22 -8.36
CA ARG A 54 -3.62 -11.59 -9.15
C ARG A 54 -4.03 -10.48 -10.11
N VAL A 55 -4.03 -9.23 -9.63
CA VAL A 55 -4.48 -8.10 -10.45
C VAL A 55 -3.48 -7.81 -11.57
N LEU A 56 -2.18 -7.93 -11.32
CA LEU A 56 -1.17 -7.75 -12.37
C LEU A 56 -1.33 -8.75 -13.52
N ALA A 57 -1.93 -9.90 -13.26
CA ALA A 57 -2.16 -10.93 -14.28
C ALA A 57 -3.42 -10.68 -15.09
N TYR A 58 -4.19 -9.63 -14.82
CA TYR A 58 -5.40 -9.34 -15.58
C TYR A 58 -5.06 -9.03 -17.04
N PRO A 59 -5.83 -9.61 -18.00
CA PRO A 59 -5.54 -9.44 -19.43
C PRO A 59 -5.50 -7.99 -19.90
N LYS A 60 -6.22 -7.10 -19.21
CA LYS A 60 -6.27 -5.68 -19.64
C LYS A 60 -4.91 -4.99 -19.56
N PHE A 61 -3.98 -5.51 -18.74
CA PHE A 61 -2.66 -4.92 -18.64
C PHE A 61 -1.68 -5.47 -19.67
N LYS A 62 -2.05 -6.57 -20.34
CA LYS A 62 -1.26 -7.16 -21.44
C LYS A 62 0.21 -7.42 -21.04
N LEU A 63 0.42 -7.87 -19.80
CA LEU A 63 1.75 -8.17 -19.30
C LEU A 63 2.04 -9.66 -19.46
N THR A 64 3.25 -9.97 -19.91
CA THR A 64 3.72 -11.35 -19.89
C THR A 64 4.00 -11.78 -18.44
N VAL A 65 4.13 -13.08 -18.21
CA VAL A 65 4.50 -13.57 -16.88
C VAL A 65 5.84 -12.97 -16.44
N ALA A 66 6.81 -12.89 -17.36
CA ALA A 66 8.10 -12.29 -17.04
C ALA A 66 7.98 -10.83 -16.64
N GLU A 67 7.16 -10.06 -17.38
CA GLU A 67 6.92 -8.65 -17.05
C GLU A 67 6.24 -8.49 -15.70
N GLN A 68 5.27 -9.35 -15.39
CA GLN A 68 4.62 -9.35 -14.08
C GLN A 68 5.62 -9.58 -12.96
N GLN A 69 6.51 -10.53 -13.14
CA GLN A 69 7.55 -10.84 -12.14
C GLN A 69 8.54 -9.68 -11.98
N GLU A 70 8.91 -9.03 -13.07
CA GLU A 70 9.79 -7.86 -13.01
C GLU A 70 9.17 -6.72 -12.21
N LEU A 71 7.87 -6.46 -12.42
CA LEU A 71 7.18 -5.41 -11.69
C LEU A 71 7.05 -5.74 -10.20
N LEU A 72 6.74 -6.99 -9.88
CA LEU A 72 6.69 -7.42 -8.49
C LEU A 72 8.04 -7.29 -7.81
N ALA A 73 9.13 -7.55 -8.53
CA ALA A 73 10.49 -7.38 -8.01
C ALA A 73 10.83 -5.91 -7.72
N ASP A 74 10.07 -4.98 -8.28
CA ASP A 74 10.25 -3.55 -8.01
C ASP A 74 9.47 -3.07 -6.79
N TYR A 75 8.68 -3.94 -6.16
CA TYR A 75 7.87 -3.56 -5.01
C TYR A 75 8.05 -4.50 -3.82
N LEU A 76 7.80 -5.80 -4.01
CA LEU A 76 7.76 -6.74 -2.89
C LEU A 76 9.06 -6.79 -2.08
N PRO A 77 10.27 -6.73 -2.70
CA PRO A 77 11.50 -6.74 -1.90
C PRO A 77 11.66 -5.51 -1.00
N TYR A 78 10.96 -4.42 -1.32
CA TYR A 78 11.01 -3.20 -0.50
C TYR A 78 9.99 -3.21 0.62
N CYS A 79 9.11 -4.22 0.65
CA CYS A 79 8.03 -4.31 1.62
C CYS A 79 8.44 -5.13 2.83
N SER A 80 7.83 -4.80 3.96
CA SER A 80 7.89 -5.66 5.14
C SER A 80 6.63 -6.51 5.17
N THR A 81 6.81 -7.82 5.29
CA THR A 81 5.68 -8.74 5.39
C THR A 81 5.22 -8.81 6.84
N VAL A 82 3.94 -8.55 7.05
CA VAL A 82 3.34 -8.57 8.37
C VAL A 82 2.57 -9.86 8.55
N PRO A 83 2.96 -10.72 9.52
CA PRO A 83 2.18 -11.92 9.81
C PRO A 83 0.86 -11.52 10.43
N MET A 84 -0.24 -12.04 9.89
CA MET A 84 -1.57 -11.71 10.40
C MET A 84 -2.00 -12.74 11.44
N PRO A 85 -2.60 -12.30 12.56
CA PRO A 85 -3.05 -13.22 13.61
C PRO A 85 -4.25 -14.03 13.13
N ALA A 86 -4.46 -15.21 13.75
CA ALA A 86 -5.63 -16.03 13.45
C ALA A 86 -6.92 -15.27 13.72
N LYS A 87 -6.94 -14.49 14.81
CA LYS A 87 -8.06 -13.61 15.12
C LYS A 87 -7.71 -12.21 14.59
N LEU A 88 -8.37 -11.80 13.51
CA LEU A 88 -8.08 -10.53 12.88
C LEU A 88 -8.54 -9.36 13.75
N PRO A 89 -7.85 -8.20 13.66
CA PRO A 89 -8.19 -7.05 14.46
C PRO A 89 -9.56 -6.47 14.08
N VAL A 90 -10.19 -5.82 15.04
CA VAL A 90 -11.41 -5.07 14.80
C VAL A 90 -11.05 -3.78 14.06
N THR A 91 -11.81 -3.48 13.01
CA THR A 91 -11.61 -2.27 12.21
C THR A 91 -12.95 -1.56 12.04
N PRO A 92 -12.95 -0.28 11.62
CA PRO A 92 -14.20 0.37 11.27
C PRO A 92 -14.93 -0.39 10.19
N HIS A 93 -16.26 -0.28 10.16
CA HIS A 93 -17.05 -0.89 9.11
C HIS A 93 -16.64 -0.27 7.76
N CYS A 94 -16.29 -1.12 6.82
CA CYS A 94 -15.93 -0.70 5.48
C CYS A 94 -17.00 -1.15 4.49
N ARG A 95 -17.44 -0.23 3.65
CA ARG A 95 -18.48 -0.50 2.67
C ARG A 95 -18.06 -1.58 1.67
N ASP A 96 -16.81 -1.53 1.23
CA ASP A 96 -16.27 -2.52 0.30
C ASP A 96 -15.45 -3.53 1.08
N LYS A 97 -15.87 -4.79 1.02
CA LYS A 97 -15.17 -5.87 1.72
C LYS A 97 -13.75 -6.09 1.22
N PHE A 98 -13.47 -5.73 -0.02
CA PHE A 98 -12.13 -5.89 -0.58
C PHE A 98 -11.13 -4.91 0.02
N ASP A 99 -11.61 -3.86 0.69
CA ASP A 99 -10.74 -2.90 1.38
C ASP A 99 -10.36 -3.37 2.78
N LEU A 100 -11.10 -4.33 3.32
CA LEU A 100 -10.90 -4.78 4.69
C LEU A 100 -9.48 -5.28 4.98
N PRO A 101 -8.85 -6.09 4.10
CA PRO A 101 -7.48 -6.54 4.36
C PRO A 101 -6.48 -5.41 4.56
N PHE A 102 -6.68 -4.25 3.93
CA PHE A 102 -5.78 -3.11 4.08
C PHE A 102 -5.94 -2.47 5.46
N LEU A 103 -7.18 -2.36 5.95
CA LEU A 103 -7.42 -1.85 7.30
C LEU A 103 -6.84 -2.79 8.35
N GLN A 104 -7.04 -4.09 8.19
CA GLN A 104 -6.49 -5.10 9.11
C GLN A 104 -4.98 -5.10 9.11
N LEU A 105 -4.37 -4.97 7.95
CA LEU A 105 -2.92 -4.89 7.81
C LEU A 105 -2.37 -3.66 8.52
N ALA A 106 -3.01 -2.51 8.35
CA ALA A 106 -2.57 -1.27 8.97
C ALA A 106 -2.59 -1.39 10.51
N VAL A 107 -3.65 -1.98 11.07
CA VAL A 107 -3.75 -2.17 12.52
C VAL A 107 -2.66 -3.13 13.01
N THR A 108 -2.56 -4.30 12.40
CA THR A 108 -1.60 -5.33 12.83
C THR A 108 -0.15 -4.87 12.64
N GLY A 109 0.12 -4.20 11.54
CA GLY A 109 1.46 -3.73 11.22
C GLY A 109 1.83 -2.40 11.87
N LYS A 110 0.90 -1.80 12.58
CA LYS A 110 1.10 -0.49 13.23
C LYS A 110 1.57 0.54 12.22
N ALA A 111 0.82 0.67 11.13
CA ALA A 111 1.15 1.61 10.07
C ALA A 111 1.05 3.05 10.57
N ASP A 112 1.92 3.90 10.04
CA ASP A 112 1.83 5.34 10.28
C ASP A 112 0.81 6.00 9.36
N TYR A 113 0.62 5.44 8.16
CA TYR A 113 -0.35 5.94 7.18
C TYR A 113 -0.94 4.79 6.37
N LEU A 114 -2.19 4.99 5.97
CA LEU A 114 -2.83 4.17 4.94
C LEU A 114 -3.08 5.08 3.73
N VAL A 115 -2.58 4.69 2.56
CA VAL A 115 -2.63 5.51 1.36
C VAL A 115 -3.55 4.87 0.33
N SER A 116 -4.55 5.61 -0.12
CA SER A 116 -5.56 5.09 -1.04
C SER A 116 -6.16 6.20 -1.88
N GLY A 117 -6.68 5.84 -3.04
CA GLY A 117 -7.53 6.72 -3.85
C GLY A 117 -9.00 6.35 -3.76
N ASP A 118 -9.34 5.34 -2.97
CA ASP A 118 -10.70 4.81 -2.85
C ASP A 118 -11.49 5.64 -1.85
N GLN A 119 -12.64 6.17 -2.27
CA GLN A 119 -13.48 7.00 -1.41
C GLN A 119 -14.02 6.24 -0.21
N ASP A 120 -14.27 4.93 -0.35
CA ASP A 120 -14.75 4.14 0.77
C ASP A 120 -13.71 4.07 1.90
N LEU A 121 -12.42 4.00 1.57
CA LEU A 121 -11.36 4.06 2.57
C LEU A 121 -11.14 5.47 3.08
N LEU A 122 -11.07 6.44 2.17
CA LEU A 122 -10.83 7.84 2.56
C LEU A 122 -11.92 8.37 3.49
N SER A 123 -13.16 7.91 3.33
CA SER A 123 -14.26 8.32 4.18
C SER A 123 -14.11 7.85 5.63
N LEU A 124 -13.24 6.88 5.89
CA LEU A 124 -12.98 6.37 7.23
C LEU A 124 -11.88 7.13 7.97
N ALA A 125 -11.29 8.15 7.35
CA ALA A 125 -10.10 8.81 7.89
C ALA A 125 -10.29 9.33 9.33
N GLY A 126 -11.47 9.83 9.66
CA GLY A 126 -11.76 10.33 11.00
C GLY A 126 -12.05 9.25 12.03
N GLN A 127 -12.19 8.00 11.61
CA GLN A 127 -12.55 6.88 12.48
C GLN A 127 -11.43 5.87 12.65
N PHE A 128 -10.32 6.04 11.94
CA PHE A 128 -9.23 5.08 11.95
C PHE A 128 -8.10 5.58 12.85
N PHE A 129 -7.29 4.65 13.38
CA PHE A 129 -6.22 5.00 14.32
C PHE A 129 -5.08 5.79 13.69
N CYS A 130 -4.89 5.65 12.38
CA CYS A 130 -3.85 6.41 11.67
C CYS A 130 -4.47 7.18 10.51
N PRO A 131 -3.80 8.21 10.00
CA PRO A 131 -4.33 8.97 8.86
C PRO A 131 -4.51 8.09 7.62
N ILE A 132 -5.61 8.30 6.91
CA ILE A 132 -5.85 7.71 5.60
C ILE A 132 -5.70 8.85 4.60
N LEU A 133 -4.70 8.76 3.73
CA LEU A 133 -4.28 9.86 2.86
C LEU A 133 -4.38 9.45 1.39
N THR A 134 -4.57 10.45 0.53
CA THR A 134 -4.34 10.26 -0.90
C THR A 134 -2.84 10.17 -1.16
N ALA A 135 -2.46 9.71 -2.35
CA ALA A 135 -1.05 9.65 -2.73
C ALA A 135 -0.40 11.03 -2.67
N ASP A 136 -1.09 12.07 -3.15
CA ASP A 136 -0.55 13.43 -3.13
C ASP A 136 -0.33 13.93 -1.71
N GLN A 137 -1.28 13.68 -0.81
CA GLN A 137 -1.14 14.06 0.60
C GLN A 137 0.02 13.33 1.25
N PHE A 138 0.17 12.03 0.97
CA PHE A 138 1.26 11.23 1.53
C PHE A 138 2.62 11.73 1.04
N LEU A 139 2.75 11.98 -0.27
CA LEU A 139 4.02 12.44 -0.82
C LEU A 139 4.44 13.78 -0.23
N ARG A 140 3.48 14.68 0.02
CA ARG A 140 3.79 15.93 0.72
C ARG A 140 4.26 15.69 2.15
N LYS A 141 3.70 14.70 2.83
CA LYS A 141 4.12 14.36 4.20
C LYS A 141 5.57 13.92 4.28
N ILE A 142 6.05 13.23 3.26
CA ILE A 142 7.44 12.74 3.24
C ILE A 142 8.37 13.65 2.42
N ASN A 143 7.90 14.82 2.03
CA ASN A 143 8.70 15.84 1.34
C ASN A 143 9.25 15.38 -0.02
N ILE A 144 8.38 14.82 -0.81
CA ILE A 144 8.74 14.45 -2.17
C ILE A 144 8.02 15.31 -3.19
#